data_abe657cc85f732760a3073573aa40f81
#
_entry.id   abe657cc85f732760a3073573aa40f81
#
_cell.length_a   1.000
_cell.length_b   1.000
_cell.length_c   1.000
_cell.angle_alpha   90.00
_cell.angle_beta   90.00
_cell.angle_gamma   90.00
#
_symmetry.space_group_name_H-M   'P 1'
#
loop_
_entity.id
_entity.type
_entity.pdbx_description
1 polymer ?
#
loop_
_entity_poly.entity_id
_entity_poly.type
_entity_poly.pdbx_seq_one_letter_code
_entity_poly.pdbx_strand_id
1 'polypeptide(L)'
;TKPGLIPPFIFENDTQAAFFFGEPVEIFHRIWDWFFVNHEIYEHLAVTLWETVLAFAIGTVSGLIVGLWLGLSPRAAAIADPFIKGLNSCPRVILAPIFAVWFGLGPASKVALGVTIVFFIVFFNVFQGIREVNPNVLNSVRMLGANRRQLLTAVYLPSAMSWVFSSLHSSVGMAFVGAVIGEYLGSAKGVGYLILQAEGVFDINTVMAGILVLTLFAVILDWFVSLAEARLMRWQPKTASVRTEQSL
;
A
#
# COMPACT_ATOMS: atom_id res chain seq x y z
N THR A 1 -5.36 -5.40 -39.94
CA THR A 1 -4.78 -6.36 -38.98
C THR A 1 -3.36 -6.68 -39.36
N LYS A 2 -2.39 -6.21 -38.58
CA LYS A 2 -0.98 -6.56 -38.81
C LYS A 2 -0.69 -7.85 -38.04
N PRO A 3 -0.25 -8.93 -38.69
CA PRO A 3 0.15 -10.15 -38.02
C PRO A 3 1.47 -9.94 -37.30
N GLY A 4 1.59 -10.39 -36.08
CA GLY A 4 2.89 -10.69 -35.54
C GLY A 4 3.32 -10.20 -34.18
N LEU A 5 2.41 -9.81 -33.25
CA LEU A 5 2.85 -9.49 -31.89
C LEU A 5 2.75 -10.68 -30.91
N ILE A 6 1.98 -11.71 -31.24
CA ILE A 6 1.79 -12.88 -30.37
C ILE A 6 2.24 -14.13 -31.10
N PRO A 7 3.06 -15.00 -30.50
CA PRO A 7 3.54 -16.23 -31.13
C PRO A 7 2.39 -17.17 -31.48
N PRO A 8 2.35 -17.76 -32.68
CA PRO A 8 1.24 -18.58 -33.20
C PRO A 8 1.01 -19.90 -32.43
N PHE A 9 1.87 -20.24 -31.47
CA PHE A 9 1.71 -21.43 -30.65
C PHE A 9 0.78 -21.24 -29.44
N ILE A 10 0.35 -20.00 -29.13
CA ILE A 10 -0.54 -19.71 -28.01
C ILE A 10 -1.99 -19.58 -28.47
N PHE A 11 -2.23 -19.04 -29.68
CA PHE A 11 -3.57 -18.84 -30.23
C PHE A 11 -3.64 -19.23 -31.70
N GLU A 12 -4.67 -19.99 -32.07
CA GLU A 12 -4.86 -20.43 -33.46
C GLU A 12 -5.37 -19.32 -34.38
N ASN A 13 -5.97 -18.24 -33.82
CA ASN A 13 -6.55 -17.14 -34.61
C ASN A 13 -6.33 -15.78 -33.91
N ASP A 14 -6.12 -14.71 -34.70
CA ASP A 14 -6.00 -13.32 -34.25
C ASP A 14 -7.23 -12.84 -33.46
N THR A 15 -8.41 -13.35 -33.73
CA THR A 15 -9.66 -13.07 -33.01
C THR A 15 -9.65 -13.60 -31.59
N GLN A 16 -9.01 -14.75 -31.34
CA GLN A 16 -8.86 -15.29 -29.98
C GLN A 16 -7.87 -14.45 -29.16
N ALA A 17 -6.77 -14.02 -29.77
CA ALA A 17 -5.82 -13.15 -29.10
C ALA A 17 -6.44 -11.80 -28.72
N ALA A 18 -7.22 -11.19 -29.63
CA ALA A 18 -7.96 -9.95 -29.37
C ALA A 18 -8.99 -10.12 -28.23
N PHE A 19 -9.65 -11.27 -28.17
CA PHE A 19 -10.61 -11.56 -27.10
C PHE A 19 -9.96 -11.67 -25.70
N PHE A 20 -8.75 -12.23 -25.61
CA PHE A 20 -8.09 -12.41 -24.30
C PHE A 20 -7.21 -11.22 -23.89
N PHE A 21 -6.58 -10.53 -24.83
CA PHE A 21 -5.61 -9.46 -24.54
C PHE A 21 -6.12 -8.07 -24.92
N GLY A 22 -7.27 -7.98 -25.57
CA GLY A 22 -7.80 -6.75 -26.12
C GLY A 22 -7.04 -6.28 -27.37
N GLU A 23 -7.55 -5.23 -27.99
CA GLU A 23 -6.93 -4.55 -29.11
C GLU A 23 -6.24 -3.28 -28.64
N PRO A 24 -4.90 -3.12 -28.82
CA PRO A 24 -4.16 -1.97 -28.30
C PRO A 24 -4.76 -0.62 -28.73
N VAL A 25 -5.25 -0.54 -29.96
CA VAL A 25 -5.86 0.70 -30.50
C VAL A 25 -7.14 1.04 -29.74
N GLU A 26 -8.02 0.05 -29.52
CA GLU A 26 -9.28 0.23 -28.78
C GLU A 26 -9.03 0.57 -27.31
N ILE A 27 -7.99 -0.03 -26.69
CA ILE A 27 -7.58 0.29 -25.32
C ILE A 27 -7.17 1.76 -25.22
N PHE A 28 -6.35 2.27 -26.17
CA PHE A 28 -5.96 3.68 -26.21
C PHE A 28 -7.15 4.60 -26.48
N HIS A 29 -8.06 4.23 -27.36
CA HIS A 29 -9.30 4.98 -27.58
C HIS A 29 -10.15 5.05 -26.30
N ARG A 30 -10.29 3.94 -25.58
CA ARG A 30 -11.04 3.92 -24.32
C ARG A 30 -10.42 4.84 -23.26
N ILE A 31 -9.08 4.81 -23.13
CA ILE A 31 -8.37 5.71 -22.22
C ILE A 31 -8.57 7.18 -22.65
N TRP A 32 -8.47 7.47 -23.95
CA TRP A 32 -8.70 8.81 -24.47
C TRP A 32 -10.12 9.31 -24.15
N ASP A 33 -11.13 8.48 -24.39
CA ASP A 33 -12.53 8.80 -24.10
C ASP A 33 -12.75 9.11 -22.63
N TRP A 34 -12.17 8.33 -21.74
CA TRP A 34 -12.28 8.54 -20.30
C TRP A 34 -11.66 9.85 -19.81
N PHE A 35 -10.54 10.25 -20.38
CA PHE A 35 -9.83 11.46 -19.94
C PHE A 35 -10.30 12.72 -20.66
N PHE A 36 -10.64 12.66 -21.95
CA PHE A 36 -10.83 13.84 -22.77
C PHE A 36 -12.27 14.03 -23.32
N VAL A 37 -13.07 12.98 -23.37
CA VAL A 37 -14.43 13.04 -23.90
C VAL A 37 -15.46 13.03 -22.78
N ASN A 38 -15.52 11.95 -22.01
CA ASN A 38 -16.54 11.74 -20.98
C ASN A 38 -16.15 12.28 -19.60
N HIS A 39 -14.86 12.37 -19.33
CA HIS A 39 -14.31 12.83 -18.04
C HIS A 39 -14.69 11.96 -16.83
N GLU A 40 -15.27 10.78 -17.04
CA GLU A 40 -15.77 9.89 -15.99
C GLU A 40 -14.64 9.38 -15.06
N ILE A 41 -13.46 9.16 -15.63
CA ILE A 41 -12.34 8.59 -14.89
C ILE A 41 -11.91 9.44 -13.68
N TYR A 42 -12.09 10.77 -13.76
CA TYR A 42 -11.64 11.68 -12.69
C TYR A 42 -12.38 11.44 -11.38
N GLU A 43 -13.69 11.18 -11.43
CA GLU A 43 -14.47 10.87 -10.25
C GLU A 43 -14.00 9.55 -9.62
N HIS A 44 -13.78 8.53 -10.44
CA HIS A 44 -13.33 7.21 -9.99
C HIS A 44 -11.91 7.27 -9.41
N LEU A 45 -10.98 7.96 -10.07
CA LEU A 45 -9.61 8.18 -9.56
C LEU A 45 -9.61 8.96 -8.24
N ALA A 46 -10.46 9.98 -8.13
CA ALA A 46 -10.57 10.76 -6.90
C ALA A 46 -11.06 9.90 -5.73
N VAL A 47 -12.02 9.00 -5.95
CA VAL A 47 -12.51 8.05 -4.94
C VAL A 47 -11.40 7.10 -4.52
N THR A 48 -10.72 6.45 -5.48
CA THR A 48 -9.60 5.54 -5.21
C THR A 48 -8.48 6.24 -4.43
N LEU A 49 -8.14 7.49 -4.81
CA LEU A 49 -7.13 8.28 -4.10
C LEU A 49 -7.56 8.58 -2.66
N TRP A 50 -8.79 9.03 -2.47
CA TRP A 50 -9.33 9.36 -1.15
C TRP A 50 -9.33 8.16 -0.21
N GLU A 51 -9.79 7.00 -0.71
CA GLU A 51 -9.78 5.74 0.03
C GLU A 51 -8.34 5.32 0.40
N THR A 52 -7.41 5.44 -0.54
CA THR A 52 -5.97 5.16 -0.32
C THR A 52 -5.38 6.06 0.77
N VAL A 53 -5.61 7.37 0.68
CA VAL A 53 -5.07 8.34 1.64
C VAL A 53 -5.64 8.12 3.04
N LEU A 54 -6.94 7.87 3.16
CA LEU A 54 -7.57 7.58 4.45
C LEU A 54 -7.06 6.26 5.04
N ALA A 55 -6.99 5.20 4.24
CA ALA A 55 -6.48 3.92 4.67
C ALA A 55 -5.02 4.03 5.15
N PHE A 56 -4.19 4.74 4.41
CA PHE A 56 -2.80 5.01 4.77
C PHE A 56 -2.69 5.81 6.07
N ALA A 57 -3.42 6.91 6.19
CA ALA A 57 -3.36 7.78 7.37
C ALA A 57 -3.82 7.05 8.64
N ILE A 58 -4.98 6.41 8.60
CA ILE A 58 -5.54 5.71 9.76
C ILE A 58 -4.69 4.49 10.10
N GLY A 59 -4.27 3.69 9.11
CA GLY A 59 -3.42 2.53 9.30
C GLY A 59 -2.05 2.89 9.89
N THR A 60 -1.43 3.95 9.39
CA THR A 60 -0.15 4.45 9.89
C THR A 60 -0.25 4.94 11.33
N VAL A 61 -1.23 5.80 11.63
CA VAL A 61 -1.40 6.34 12.99
C VAL A 61 -1.71 5.24 13.99
N SER A 62 -2.63 4.34 13.67
CA SER A 62 -2.99 3.23 14.55
C SER A 62 -1.84 2.23 14.74
N GLY A 63 -1.14 1.88 13.65
CA GLY A 63 0.05 1.02 13.68
C GLY A 63 1.19 1.62 14.51
N LEU A 64 1.43 2.93 14.39
CA LEU A 64 2.41 3.66 15.19
C LEU A 64 2.05 3.63 16.67
N ILE A 65 0.82 3.97 17.05
CA ILE A 65 0.37 4.01 18.44
C ILE A 65 0.49 2.62 19.10
N VAL A 66 -0.04 1.59 18.45
CA VAL A 66 -0.03 0.22 19.00
C VAL A 66 1.39 -0.35 19.00
N GLY A 67 2.18 -0.10 17.95
CA GLY A 67 3.58 -0.51 17.84
C GLY A 67 4.45 0.09 18.95
N LEU A 68 4.31 1.40 19.20
CA LEU A 68 4.97 2.08 20.31
C LEU A 68 4.54 1.50 21.66
N TRP A 69 3.25 1.36 21.88
CA TRP A 69 2.72 0.85 23.15
C TRP A 69 3.23 -0.56 23.47
N LEU A 70 3.13 -1.48 22.53
CA LEU A 70 3.58 -2.87 22.73
C LEU A 70 5.11 -2.97 22.73
N GLY A 71 5.81 -2.19 21.92
CA GLY A 71 7.28 -2.15 21.90
C GLY A 71 7.88 -1.74 23.25
N LEU A 72 7.23 -0.78 23.94
CA LEU A 72 7.64 -0.29 25.26
C LEU A 72 7.14 -1.14 26.43
N SER A 73 6.20 -2.07 26.20
CA SER A 73 5.57 -2.87 27.26
C SER A 73 5.78 -4.37 27.03
N PRO A 74 6.90 -4.96 27.49
CA PRO A 74 7.20 -6.38 27.26
C PRO A 74 6.10 -7.34 27.74
N ARG A 75 5.42 -7.02 28.85
CA ARG A 75 4.30 -7.84 29.35
C ARG A 75 3.09 -7.79 28.42
N ALA A 76 2.70 -6.59 27.97
CA ALA A 76 1.60 -6.43 27.04
C ALA A 76 1.93 -7.09 25.68
N ALA A 77 3.18 -6.97 25.21
CA ALA A 77 3.64 -7.63 24.01
C ALA A 77 3.54 -9.16 24.12
N ALA A 78 3.97 -9.75 25.23
CA ALA A 78 3.88 -11.20 25.43
C ALA A 78 2.44 -11.73 25.42
N ILE A 79 1.49 -10.97 26.00
CA ILE A 79 0.07 -11.33 26.00
C ILE A 79 -0.53 -11.15 24.60
N ALA A 80 -0.17 -10.09 23.88
CA ALA A 80 -0.71 -9.76 22.56
C ALA A 80 -0.11 -10.62 21.42
N ASP A 81 1.09 -11.15 21.58
CA ASP A 81 1.85 -11.86 20.55
C ASP A 81 1.06 -12.96 19.82
N PRO A 82 0.36 -13.91 20.51
CA PRO A 82 -0.40 -14.95 19.81
C PRO A 82 -1.56 -14.38 18.99
N PHE A 83 -2.22 -13.33 19.47
CA PHE A 83 -3.33 -12.67 18.76
C PHE A 83 -2.83 -11.90 17.54
N ILE A 84 -1.71 -11.17 17.66
CA ILE A 84 -1.10 -10.42 16.59
C ILE A 84 -0.62 -11.37 15.47
N LYS A 85 0.03 -12.46 15.85
CA LYS A 85 0.47 -13.49 14.88
C LYS A 85 -0.72 -14.13 14.17
N GLY A 86 -1.78 -14.48 14.90
CA GLY A 86 -3.01 -15.03 14.34
C GLY A 86 -3.67 -14.08 13.36
N LEU A 87 -3.87 -12.83 13.74
CA LEU A 87 -4.47 -11.80 12.89
C LEU A 87 -3.59 -11.48 11.66
N ASN A 88 -2.27 -11.47 11.82
CA ASN A 88 -1.36 -11.24 10.70
C ASN A 88 -1.36 -12.39 9.68
N SER A 89 -1.60 -13.61 10.12
CA SER A 89 -1.68 -14.79 9.26
C SER A 89 -3.00 -14.88 8.49
N CYS A 90 -4.02 -14.07 8.85
CA CYS A 90 -5.29 -14.04 8.15
C CYS A 90 -5.11 -13.44 6.75
N PRO A 91 -5.58 -14.12 5.67
CA PRO A 91 -5.58 -13.56 4.32
C PRO A 91 -6.54 -12.36 4.26
N ARG A 92 -5.99 -11.14 4.29
CA ARG A 92 -6.78 -9.89 4.48
C ARG A 92 -7.78 -9.64 3.38
N VAL A 93 -7.51 -10.10 2.16
CA VAL A 93 -8.44 -9.96 1.03
C VAL A 93 -9.80 -10.62 1.32
N ILE A 94 -9.82 -11.72 2.10
CA ILE A 94 -11.05 -12.43 2.50
C ILE A 94 -11.94 -11.55 3.41
N LEU A 95 -11.37 -10.53 4.06
CA LEU A 95 -12.13 -9.60 4.90
C LEU A 95 -12.94 -8.58 4.07
N ALA A 96 -12.64 -8.40 2.79
CA ALA A 96 -13.33 -7.42 1.95
C ALA A 96 -14.85 -7.62 1.89
N PRO A 97 -15.41 -8.83 1.65
CA PRO A 97 -16.84 -9.06 1.69
C PRO A 97 -17.45 -8.81 3.08
N ILE A 98 -16.72 -9.12 4.16
CA ILE A 98 -17.17 -8.90 5.53
C ILE A 98 -17.28 -7.40 5.80
N PHE A 99 -16.28 -6.62 5.40
CA PHE A 99 -16.32 -5.16 5.54
C PHE A 99 -17.41 -4.53 4.66
N ALA A 100 -17.67 -5.08 3.48
CA ALA A 100 -18.78 -4.65 2.65
C ALA A 100 -20.15 -4.88 3.33
N VAL A 101 -20.31 -5.98 4.07
CA VAL A 101 -21.52 -6.24 4.86
C VAL A 101 -21.63 -5.30 6.07
N TRP A 102 -20.53 -5.04 6.78
CA TRP A 102 -20.53 -4.21 8.00
C TRP A 102 -20.65 -2.73 7.72
N PHE A 103 -19.94 -2.23 6.72
CA PHE A 103 -19.81 -0.79 6.42
C PHE A 103 -20.53 -0.37 5.12
N GLY A 104 -21.16 -1.33 4.43
CA GLY A 104 -21.79 -1.09 3.14
C GLY A 104 -20.80 -1.02 1.97
N LEU A 105 -21.33 -0.77 0.77
CA LEU A 105 -20.55 -0.67 -0.47
C LEU A 105 -19.87 0.70 -0.66
N GLY A 106 -19.94 1.56 0.35
CA GLY A 106 -19.32 2.89 0.33
C GLY A 106 -17.79 2.85 0.59
N PRO A 107 -17.13 4.02 0.68
CA PRO A 107 -15.69 4.14 0.91
C PRO A 107 -15.21 3.50 2.22
N ALA A 108 -16.07 3.44 3.25
CA ALA A 108 -15.69 2.95 4.57
C ALA A 108 -15.18 1.50 4.57
N SER A 109 -15.78 0.62 3.77
CA SER A 109 -15.37 -0.79 3.66
C SER A 109 -13.99 -0.94 3.02
N LYS A 110 -13.67 -0.13 2.01
CA LYS A 110 -12.36 -0.11 1.31
C LYS A 110 -11.28 0.46 2.21
N VAL A 111 -11.59 1.58 2.85
CA VAL A 111 -10.70 2.18 3.87
C VAL A 111 -10.41 1.16 4.97
N ALA A 112 -11.43 0.46 5.50
CA ALA A 112 -11.22 -0.57 6.53
C ALA A 112 -10.29 -1.68 6.05
N LEU A 113 -10.45 -2.17 4.81
CA LEU A 113 -9.55 -3.17 4.22
C LEU A 113 -8.11 -2.65 4.13
N GLY A 114 -7.92 -1.47 3.54
CA GLY A 114 -6.61 -0.83 3.42
C GLY A 114 -5.96 -0.57 4.79
N VAL A 115 -6.73 -0.11 5.79
CA VAL A 115 -6.27 0.06 7.17
C VAL A 115 -5.72 -1.24 7.74
N THR A 116 -6.40 -2.37 7.57
CA THR A 116 -5.90 -3.65 8.08
C THR A 116 -4.55 -4.05 7.48
N ILE A 117 -4.31 -3.70 6.22
CA ILE A 117 -3.05 -4.00 5.53
C ILE A 117 -1.94 -3.07 6.04
N VAL A 118 -2.16 -1.77 6.02
CA VAL A 118 -1.20 -0.74 6.42
C VAL A 118 -0.84 -0.84 7.90
N PHE A 119 -1.85 -1.06 8.76
CA PHE A 119 -1.66 -1.21 10.21
C PHE A 119 -0.56 -2.21 10.54
N PHE A 120 -0.62 -3.41 10.00
CA PHE A 120 0.36 -4.45 10.33
C PHE A 120 1.76 -4.13 9.79
N ILE A 121 1.85 -3.52 8.60
CA ILE A 121 3.14 -3.09 8.05
C ILE A 121 3.81 -2.09 8.99
N VAL A 122 3.09 -1.04 9.36
CA VAL A 122 3.61 0.01 10.24
C VAL A 122 3.85 -0.51 11.65
N PHE A 123 2.90 -1.28 12.20
CA PHE A 123 3.01 -1.88 13.52
C PHE A 123 4.30 -2.69 13.68
N PHE A 124 4.59 -3.62 12.75
CA PHE A 124 5.79 -4.46 12.87
C PHE A 124 7.07 -3.64 12.72
N ASN A 125 7.11 -2.66 11.82
CA ASN A 125 8.28 -1.79 11.67
C ASN A 125 8.54 -0.96 12.93
N VAL A 126 7.51 -0.36 13.51
CA VAL A 126 7.62 0.41 14.76
C VAL A 126 8.05 -0.48 15.92
N PHE A 127 7.39 -1.63 16.07
CA PHE A 127 7.68 -2.59 17.12
C PHE A 127 9.13 -3.10 17.06
N GLN A 128 9.62 -3.40 15.85
CA GLN A 128 11.01 -3.80 15.61
C GLN A 128 11.97 -2.64 15.90
N GLY A 129 11.68 -1.44 15.41
CA GLY A 129 12.52 -0.26 15.63
C GLY A 129 12.73 0.09 17.12
N ILE A 130 11.73 -0.20 17.97
CA ILE A 130 11.89 -0.03 19.42
C ILE A 130 12.78 -1.12 20.01
N ARG A 131 12.62 -2.35 19.57
CA ARG A 131 13.36 -3.50 20.10
C ARG A 131 14.83 -3.52 19.68
N GLU A 132 15.16 -2.93 18.56
CA GLU A 132 16.52 -2.83 18.03
C GLU A 132 17.32 -1.65 18.60
N VAL A 133 16.74 -0.83 19.50
CA VAL A 133 17.48 0.22 20.19
C VAL A 133 18.67 -0.39 20.93
N ASN A 134 19.88 0.10 20.62
CA ASN A 134 21.10 -0.41 21.21
C ASN A 134 21.08 -0.28 22.75
N PRO A 135 21.22 -1.38 23.50
CA PRO A 135 21.18 -1.37 24.95
C PRO A 135 22.23 -0.43 25.58
N ASN A 136 23.39 -0.28 24.93
CA ASN A 136 24.44 0.62 25.43
C ASN A 136 24.01 2.09 25.36
N VAL A 137 23.35 2.51 24.28
CA VAL A 137 22.78 3.85 24.17
C VAL A 137 21.73 4.07 25.25
N LEU A 138 20.84 3.10 25.44
CA LEU A 138 19.80 3.17 26.43
C LEU A 138 20.36 3.29 27.86
N ASN A 139 21.38 2.48 28.18
CA ASN A 139 22.04 2.48 29.48
C ASN A 139 22.82 3.80 29.70
N SER A 140 23.52 4.31 28.69
CA SER A 140 24.22 5.60 28.77
C SER A 140 23.27 6.75 29.08
N VAL A 141 22.15 6.82 28.38
CA VAL A 141 21.13 7.87 28.61
C VAL A 141 20.48 7.72 29.99
N ARG A 142 20.27 6.50 30.48
CA ARG A 142 19.79 6.25 31.84
C ARG A 142 20.79 6.66 32.93
N MET A 143 22.10 6.42 32.72
CA MET A 143 23.15 6.84 33.64
C MET A 143 23.25 8.37 33.73
N LEU A 144 22.89 9.11 32.66
CA LEU A 144 22.77 10.56 32.65
C LEU A 144 21.52 11.08 33.39
N GLY A 145 20.73 10.18 34.02
CA GLY A 145 19.54 10.55 34.79
C GLY A 145 18.28 10.80 34.01
N ALA A 146 18.22 10.36 32.73
CA ALA A 146 17.04 10.56 31.91
C ALA A 146 15.81 9.86 32.47
N ASN A 147 14.70 10.61 32.55
CA ASN A 147 13.40 10.08 32.93
C ASN A 147 12.71 9.32 31.77
N ARG A 148 11.58 8.64 32.06
CA ARG A 148 10.85 7.85 31.06
C ARG A 148 10.43 8.67 29.83
N ARG A 149 10.03 9.92 30.02
CA ARG A 149 9.60 10.80 28.92
C ARG A 149 10.79 11.18 28.04
N GLN A 150 11.93 11.48 28.63
CA GLN A 150 13.17 11.78 27.91
C GLN A 150 13.66 10.56 27.12
N LEU A 151 13.61 9.35 27.69
CA LEU A 151 13.92 8.12 26.97
C LEU A 151 12.98 7.90 25.76
N LEU A 152 11.68 8.14 25.94
CA LEU A 152 10.70 8.02 24.87
C LEU A 152 11.00 9.00 23.73
N THR A 153 11.19 10.29 24.05
CA THR A 153 11.31 11.35 23.04
C THR A 153 12.69 11.44 22.40
N ALA A 154 13.77 11.13 23.17
CA ALA A 154 15.14 11.27 22.69
C ALA A 154 15.75 9.97 22.12
N VAL A 155 15.20 8.80 22.46
CA VAL A 155 15.76 7.51 22.04
C VAL A 155 14.75 6.68 21.24
N TYR A 156 13.64 6.29 21.88
CA TYR A 156 12.70 5.36 21.26
C TYR A 156 11.94 5.94 20.07
N LEU A 157 11.41 7.16 20.21
CA LEU A 157 10.62 7.79 19.15
C LEU A 157 11.48 8.09 17.89
N PRO A 158 12.69 8.69 17.98
CA PRO A 158 13.54 8.87 16.82
C PRO A 158 13.95 7.55 16.16
N SER A 159 14.23 6.50 16.95
CA SER A 159 14.54 5.18 16.41
C SER A 159 13.34 4.58 15.68
N ALA A 160 12.15 4.60 16.29
CA ALA A 160 10.92 4.09 15.67
C ALA A 160 10.56 4.89 14.40
N MET A 161 10.73 6.22 14.40
CA MET A 161 10.45 7.05 13.22
C MET A 161 11.30 6.69 12.02
N SER A 162 12.57 6.32 12.21
CA SER A 162 13.44 5.85 11.12
C SER A 162 12.85 4.60 10.43
N TRP A 163 12.32 3.66 11.22
CA TRP A 163 11.65 2.46 10.71
C TRP A 163 10.31 2.78 10.05
N VAL A 164 9.54 3.72 10.62
CA VAL A 164 8.28 4.19 10.01
C VAL A 164 8.56 4.78 8.65
N PHE A 165 9.51 5.71 8.53
CA PHE A 165 9.85 6.35 7.25
C PHE A 165 10.31 5.32 6.21
N SER A 166 11.11 4.33 6.62
CA SER A 166 11.52 3.24 5.73
C SER A 166 10.34 2.40 5.22
N SER A 167 9.26 2.30 6.01
CA SER A 167 8.07 1.52 5.64
C SER A 167 6.99 2.34 4.91
N LEU A 168 7.08 3.68 4.91
CA LEU A 168 6.04 4.54 4.31
C LEU A 168 5.80 4.22 2.84
N HIS A 169 6.87 4.05 2.08
CA HIS A 169 6.79 3.72 0.66
C HIS A 169 5.96 2.46 0.41
N SER A 170 6.33 1.35 1.05
CA SER A 170 5.58 0.09 0.96
C SER A 170 4.14 0.24 1.49
N SER A 171 3.93 1.04 2.53
CA SER A 171 2.62 1.22 3.15
C SER A 171 1.64 1.97 2.25
N VAL A 172 2.09 3.00 1.50
CA VAL A 172 1.22 3.73 0.56
C VAL A 172 0.83 2.83 -0.60
N GLY A 173 1.79 2.10 -1.19
CA GLY A 173 1.50 1.14 -2.26
C GLY A 173 0.48 0.08 -1.81
N MET A 174 0.64 -0.45 -0.61
CA MET A 174 -0.29 -1.44 -0.06
C MET A 174 -1.64 -0.86 0.35
N ALA A 175 -1.72 0.42 0.75
CA ALA A 175 -2.99 1.12 0.96
C ALA A 175 -3.77 1.23 -0.37
N PHE A 176 -3.07 1.59 -1.44
CA PHE A 176 -3.64 1.66 -2.79
C PHE A 176 -4.15 0.30 -3.26
N VAL A 177 -3.34 -0.76 -3.11
CA VAL A 177 -3.76 -2.14 -3.42
C VAL A 177 -5.01 -2.52 -2.61
N GLY A 178 -5.05 -2.19 -1.33
CA GLY A 178 -6.20 -2.45 -0.46
C GLY A 178 -7.47 -1.73 -0.92
N ALA A 179 -7.37 -0.46 -1.32
CA ALA A 179 -8.48 0.31 -1.87
C ALA A 179 -9.00 -0.32 -3.16
N VAL A 180 -8.13 -0.57 -4.14
CA VAL A 180 -8.49 -1.16 -5.44
C VAL A 180 -9.13 -2.55 -5.29
N ILE A 181 -8.57 -3.42 -4.44
CA ILE A 181 -9.18 -4.73 -4.16
C ILE A 181 -10.56 -4.57 -3.52
N GLY A 182 -10.70 -3.64 -2.59
CA GLY A 182 -11.98 -3.35 -1.97
C GLY A 182 -13.03 -2.83 -2.96
N GLU A 183 -12.61 -1.97 -3.90
CA GLU A 183 -13.46 -1.48 -4.99
C GLU A 183 -13.90 -2.61 -5.92
N TYR A 184 -12.96 -3.48 -6.32
CA TYR A 184 -13.21 -4.60 -7.20
C TYR A 184 -14.17 -5.63 -6.57
N LEU A 185 -14.08 -5.88 -5.27
CA LEU A 185 -14.90 -6.89 -4.59
C LEU A 185 -16.28 -6.38 -4.14
N GLY A 186 -16.52 -5.08 -4.16
CA GLY A 186 -17.83 -4.55 -3.76
C GLY A 186 -17.86 -3.04 -3.60
N SER A 187 -18.02 -2.32 -4.69
CA SER A 187 -18.13 -0.86 -4.70
C SER A 187 -19.24 -0.38 -5.64
N ALA A 188 -19.57 0.92 -5.50
CA ALA A 188 -20.40 1.66 -6.44
C ALA A 188 -19.57 2.67 -7.25
N LYS A 189 -18.31 2.92 -6.88
CA LYS A 189 -17.40 3.87 -7.52
C LYS A 189 -15.96 3.41 -7.33
N GLY A 190 -15.03 4.03 -8.06
CA GLY A 190 -13.61 3.70 -8.07
C GLY A 190 -13.17 3.03 -9.36
N VAL A 191 -11.89 3.00 -9.63
CA VAL A 191 -11.37 2.41 -10.88
C VAL A 191 -11.47 0.87 -10.84
N GLY A 192 -11.31 0.27 -9.65
CA GLY A 192 -11.53 -1.17 -9.45
C GLY A 192 -12.97 -1.59 -9.76
N TYR A 193 -13.94 -0.74 -9.45
CA TYR A 193 -15.34 -0.95 -9.80
C TYR A 193 -15.58 -0.90 -11.32
N LEU A 194 -14.95 0.06 -12.04
CA LEU A 194 -15.04 0.11 -13.50
C LEU A 194 -14.50 -1.18 -14.15
N ILE A 195 -13.39 -1.70 -13.62
CA ILE A 195 -12.82 -2.97 -14.10
C ILE A 195 -13.80 -4.12 -13.87
N LEU A 196 -14.40 -4.21 -12.68
CA LEU A 196 -15.39 -5.25 -12.38
C LEU A 196 -16.62 -5.19 -13.30
N GLN A 197 -17.12 -3.97 -13.59
CA GLN A 197 -18.24 -3.80 -14.51
C GLN A 197 -17.89 -4.25 -15.93
N ALA A 198 -16.72 -3.87 -16.42
CA ALA A 198 -16.24 -4.25 -17.74
C ALA A 198 -16.04 -5.77 -17.86
N GLU A 199 -15.50 -6.40 -16.82
CA GLU A 199 -15.36 -7.86 -16.72
C GLU A 199 -16.71 -8.56 -16.80
N GLY A 200 -17.71 -8.04 -16.09
CA GLY A 200 -19.07 -8.61 -16.06
C GLY A 200 -19.76 -8.65 -17.42
N VAL A 201 -19.32 -7.82 -18.37
CA VAL A 201 -19.83 -7.79 -19.77
C VAL A 201 -18.81 -8.29 -20.79
N PHE A 202 -17.68 -8.84 -20.33
CA PHE A 202 -16.56 -9.32 -21.15
C PHE A 202 -15.95 -8.25 -22.08
N ASP A 203 -15.97 -6.97 -21.66
CA ASP A 203 -15.28 -5.88 -22.35
C ASP A 203 -13.81 -5.84 -21.92
N ILE A 204 -13.01 -6.69 -22.53
CA ILE A 204 -11.59 -6.84 -22.24
C ILE A 204 -10.80 -5.57 -22.53
N ASN A 205 -11.18 -4.79 -23.53
CA ASN A 205 -10.53 -3.53 -23.86
C ASN A 205 -10.66 -2.53 -22.69
N THR A 206 -11.84 -2.42 -22.11
CA THR A 206 -12.09 -1.57 -20.94
C THR A 206 -11.38 -2.10 -19.67
N VAL A 207 -11.33 -3.43 -19.47
CA VAL A 207 -10.56 -4.04 -18.38
C VAL A 207 -9.07 -3.67 -18.49
N MET A 208 -8.47 -3.86 -19.67
CA MET A 208 -7.07 -3.53 -19.91
C MET A 208 -6.80 -2.03 -19.78
N ALA A 209 -7.71 -1.18 -20.27
CA ALA A 209 -7.62 0.27 -20.08
C ALA A 209 -7.61 0.64 -18.59
N GLY A 210 -8.49 0.03 -17.77
CA GLY A 210 -8.54 0.23 -16.33
C GLY A 210 -7.24 -0.20 -15.62
N ILE A 211 -6.70 -1.35 -15.99
CA ILE A 211 -5.42 -1.85 -15.44
C ILE A 211 -4.27 -0.89 -15.79
N LEU A 212 -4.20 -0.39 -17.04
CA LEU A 212 -3.16 0.56 -17.45
C LEU A 212 -3.29 1.89 -16.71
N VAL A 213 -4.51 2.41 -16.55
CA VAL A 213 -4.78 3.63 -15.79
C VAL A 213 -4.38 3.47 -14.31
N LEU A 214 -4.76 2.35 -13.67
CA LEU A 214 -4.34 2.06 -12.29
C LEU A 214 -2.82 1.94 -12.16
N THR A 215 -2.17 1.27 -13.10
CA THR A 215 -0.70 1.13 -13.10
C THR A 215 -0.01 2.48 -13.22
N LEU A 216 -0.45 3.33 -14.16
CA LEU A 216 0.08 4.68 -14.31
C LEU A 216 -0.15 5.52 -13.04
N PHE A 217 -1.34 5.40 -12.47
CA PHE A 217 -1.69 6.10 -11.23
C PHE A 217 -0.85 5.63 -10.04
N ALA A 218 -0.61 4.32 -9.91
CA ALA A 218 0.28 3.76 -8.90
C ALA A 218 1.71 4.30 -9.02
N VAL A 219 2.26 4.37 -10.25
CA VAL A 219 3.60 4.92 -10.52
C VAL A 219 3.66 6.41 -10.14
N ILE A 220 2.62 7.18 -10.45
CA ILE A 220 2.55 8.59 -10.07
C ILE A 220 2.51 8.74 -8.54
N LEU A 221 1.69 7.96 -7.84
CA LEU A 221 1.64 7.96 -6.38
C LEU A 221 3.01 7.60 -5.77
N ASP A 222 3.65 6.56 -6.28
CA ASP A 222 4.97 6.12 -5.86
C ASP A 222 6.02 7.22 -6.02
N TRP A 223 6.00 7.92 -7.15
CA TRP A 223 6.88 9.06 -7.39
C TRP A 223 6.64 10.21 -6.38
N PHE A 224 5.39 10.55 -6.07
CA PHE A 224 5.08 11.56 -5.06
C PHE A 224 5.53 11.14 -3.65
N VAL A 225 5.34 9.88 -3.29
CA VAL A 225 5.81 9.33 -2.01
C VAL A 225 7.31 9.38 -1.91
N SER A 226 8.04 8.97 -2.95
CA SER A 226 9.49 9.04 -3.02
C SER A 226 10.01 10.48 -2.88
N LEU A 227 9.32 11.44 -3.49
CA LEU A 227 9.67 12.86 -3.36
C LEU A 227 9.43 13.39 -1.94
N ALA A 228 8.34 12.99 -1.31
CA ALA A 228 8.04 13.34 0.08
C ALA A 228 9.05 12.72 1.05
N GLU A 229 9.37 11.44 0.86
CA GLU A 229 10.38 10.72 1.64
C GLU A 229 11.76 11.39 1.54
N ALA A 230 12.22 11.71 0.34
CA ALA A 230 13.49 12.39 0.13
C ALA A 230 13.58 13.76 0.83
N ARG A 231 12.44 14.45 1.01
CA ARG A 231 12.39 15.72 1.76
C ARG A 231 12.35 15.52 3.27
N LEU A 232 11.60 14.54 3.75
CA LEU A 232 11.42 14.24 5.17
C LEU A 232 12.67 13.59 5.78
N MET A 233 13.40 12.76 5.01
CA MET A 233 14.59 12.02 5.46
C MET A 233 15.91 12.76 5.23
N ARG A 234 15.91 14.06 5.00
CA ARG A 234 17.14 14.89 4.80
C ARG A 234 18.13 14.81 5.96
N TRP A 235 17.68 14.50 7.14
CA TRP A 235 18.50 14.38 8.35
C TRP A 235 19.17 13.00 8.51
N GLN A 236 18.74 12.00 7.77
CA GLN A 236 19.32 10.66 7.83
C GLN A 236 20.62 10.64 6.99
N PRO A 237 21.78 10.26 7.56
CA PRO A 237 22.99 10.07 6.77
C PRO A 237 22.70 9.03 5.68
N LYS A 238 22.97 9.36 4.42
CA LYS A 238 22.95 8.37 3.35
C LYS A 238 23.96 7.31 3.76
N THR A 239 23.50 6.11 4.08
CA THR A 239 24.37 4.95 4.29
C THR A 239 25.17 4.81 3.00
N ALA A 240 26.44 5.21 3.04
CA ALA A 240 27.35 4.97 1.94
C ALA A 240 27.28 3.47 1.67
N SER A 241 26.84 3.09 0.47
CA SER A 241 26.98 1.72 0.01
C SER A 241 28.41 1.32 0.32
N VAL A 242 28.57 0.39 1.26
CA VAL A 242 29.87 -0.26 1.49
C VAL A 242 30.18 -0.92 0.16
N ARG A 243 30.93 -0.24 -0.69
CA ARG A 243 31.66 -0.87 -1.78
C ARG A 243 32.53 -1.91 -1.09
N THR A 244 32.11 -3.13 -1.21
CA THR A 244 32.96 -4.28 -0.93
C THR A 244 34.14 -4.18 -1.89
N GLU A 245 35.22 -3.56 -1.43
CA GLU A 245 36.55 -3.81 -1.97
C GLU A 245 36.89 -5.27 -1.64
N GLN A 246 36.42 -6.18 -2.46
CA GLN A 246 37.01 -7.49 -2.65
C GLN A 246 37.82 -7.43 -3.94
N SER A 247 39.01 -6.85 -3.81
CA SER A 247 40.12 -7.13 -4.73
C SER A 247 41.39 -7.08 -3.90
N LEU A 248 41.81 -8.23 -3.44
CA LEU A 248 43.23 -8.69 -3.42
C LEU A 248 43.26 -10.14 -2.90
#